data_59bc17e6b5015487655b7cebfa0bf6aa
#
_entry.id   59bc17e6b5015487655b7cebfa0bf6aa
#
_cell.length_a   1.000
_cell.length_b   1.000
_cell.length_c   1.000
_cell.angle_alpha   90.00
_cell.angle_beta   90.00
_cell.angle_gamma   90.00
#
_symmetry.space_group_name_H-M   'P 1'
#
loop_
_entity.id
_entity.type
_entity.pdbx_description
1 polymer ?
#
loop_
_entity_poly.entity_id
_entity_poly.type
_entity_poly.pdbx_seq_one_letter_code
_entity_poly.pdbx_strand_id
1 'polypeptide(L)'
;MSVKFSNRDVYVKESAIEGFGVFANRDFKKDEIVLDWKPEKVMSSKDMKIMQLSAKRFLSRVESQYVALSIPGKYVNHSCSPNTKVQNFNDIAVRDIRKDEEITADYFAERVPVKFVCKCGSVNCRGEYRG
;
A
#
# COMPACT_ATOMS: atom_id res chain seq x y z
N MET A 1 -17.79 11.28 8.96
CA MET A 1 -16.87 10.80 7.92
C MET A 1 -17.30 9.42 7.47
N SER A 2 -17.44 9.22 6.16
CA SER A 2 -17.84 7.92 5.66
C SER A 2 -16.64 6.98 5.53
N VAL A 3 -16.83 5.75 5.99
CA VAL A 3 -15.87 4.66 5.83
C VAL A 3 -16.24 3.91 4.54
N LYS A 4 -15.29 3.82 3.61
CA LYS A 4 -15.51 3.17 2.31
C LYS A 4 -15.50 1.64 2.41
N PHE A 5 -14.76 1.10 3.36
CA PHE A 5 -14.61 -0.34 3.60
C PHE A 5 -14.24 -0.57 5.06
N SER A 6 -14.70 -1.65 5.62
CA SER A 6 -14.32 -2.03 7.00
C SER A 6 -14.41 -3.54 7.17
N ASN A 7 -13.42 -4.11 7.82
CA ASN A 7 -13.44 -5.48 8.31
C ASN A 7 -12.89 -5.51 9.74
N ARG A 8 -12.64 -6.69 10.28
CA ARG A 8 -12.12 -6.84 11.64
C ARG A 8 -10.73 -6.19 11.82
N ASP A 9 -9.90 -6.21 10.78
CA ASP A 9 -8.50 -5.83 10.87
C ASP A 9 -8.22 -4.40 10.41
N VAL A 10 -8.91 -3.92 9.37
CA VAL A 10 -8.66 -2.61 8.78
C VAL A 10 -9.94 -1.94 8.31
N TYR A 11 -9.87 -0.63 8.07
CA TYR A 11 -10.93 0.13 7.40
C TYR A 11 -10.31 1.15 6.46
N VAL A 12 -11.10 1.60 5.47
CA VAL A 12 -10.68 2.56 4.44
C VAL A 12 -11.48 3.83 4.59
N LYS A 13 -10.79 4.95 4.70
CA LYS A 13 -11.40 6.29 4.75
C LYS A 13 -10.47 7.30 4.10
N GLU A 14 -10.89 8.55 4.01
CA GLU A 14 -10.05 9.63 3.50
C GLU A 14 -8.74 9.72 4.30
N SER A 15 -7.64 9.90 3.58
CA SER A 15 -6.29 9.96 4.14
C SER A 15 -5.74 11.38 4.07
N ALA A 16 -4.94 11.76 5.07
CA ALA A 16 -4.19 13.00 5.05
C ALA A 16 -3.01 12.94 4.07
N ILE A 17 -2.56 11.73 3.69
CA ILE A 17 -1.45 11.54 2.75
C ILE A 17 -1.93 11.73 1.31
N GLU A 18 -2.88 10.91 0.87
CA GLU A 18 -3.39 10.95 -0.50
C GLU A 18 -4.74 10.22 -0.56
N GLY A 19 -5.75 10.84 -1.18
CA GLY A 19 -7.06 10.24 -1.43
C GLY A 19 -7.62 9.45 -0.27
N PHE A 20 -7.84 8.14 -0.48
CA PHE A 20 -8.23 7.20 0.57
C PHE A 20 -7.00 6.50 1.12
N GLY A 21 -7.08 6.04 2.35
CA GLY A 21 -6.03 5.26 2.99
C GLY A 21 -6.62 4.09 3.76
N VAL A 22 -5.76 3.17 4.17
CA VAL A 22 -6.10 2.02 4.99
C VAL A 22 -5.67 2.29 6.42
N PHE A 23 -6.56 2.06 7.37
CA PHE A 23 -6.31 2.35 8.78
C PHE A 23 -6.50 1.08 9.61
N ALA A 24 -5.70 0.94 10.66
CA ALA A 24 -5.81 -0.19 11.56
C ALA A 24 -7.13 -0.15 12.33
N ASN A 25 -7.88 -1.25 12.31
CA ASN A 25 -9.12 -1.38 13.06
C ASN A 25 -8.91 -2.11 14.39
N ARG A 26 -7.69 -2.48 14.67
CA ARG A 26 -7.21 -3.05 15.94
C ARG A 26 -5.73 -2.79 16.08
N ASP A 27 -5.17 -3.10 17.24
CA ASP A 27 -3.72 -3.06 17.44
C ASP A 27 -3.06 -4.25 16.73
N PHE A 28 -1.89 -4.01 16.13
CA PHE A 28 -1.03 -5.06 15.56
C PHE A 28 0.32 -5.04 16.27
N LYS A 29 0.88 -6.21 16.44
CA LYS A 29 2.26 -6.34 16.92
C LYS A 29 3.21 -6.50 15.74
N LYS A 30 4.47 -6.11 15.95
CA LYS A 30 5.53 -6.34 14.96
C LYS A 30 5.46 -7.78 14.46
N ASP A 31 5.65 -7.94 13.14
CA ASP A 31 5.64 -9.21 12.40
C ASP A 31 4.26 -9.83 12.18
N GLU A 32 3.18 -9.22 12.67
CA GLU A 32 1.84 -9.68 12.32
C GLU A 32 1.48 -9.32 10.88
N ILE A 33 0.69 -10.17 10.24
CA ILE A 33 0.12 -9.89 8.92
C ILE A 33 -1.01 -8.88 9.11
N VAL A 34 -0.86 -7.71 8.48
CA VAL A 34 -1.88 -6.65 8.49
C VAL A 34 -2.86 -6.84 7.35
N LEU A 35 -2.35 -7.13 6.15
CA LEU A 35 -3.14 -7.36 4.95
C LEU A 35 -2.63 -8.57 4.20
N ASP A 36 -3.53 -9.48 3.88
CA ASP A 36 -3.30 -10.58 2.94
C ASP A 36 -3.85 -10.11 1.59
N TRP A 37 -2.97 -9.98 0.60
CA TRP A 37 -3.37 -9.41 -0.70
C TRP A 37 -4.34 -10.29 -1.46
N LYS A 38 -4.25 -11.61 -1.34
CA LYS A 38 -5.06 -12.58 -2.10
C LYS A 38 -5.09 -12.20 -3.58
N PRO A 39 -3.93 -12.15 -4.25
CA PRO A 39 -3.85 -11.59 -5.59
C PRO A 39 -4.71 -12.39 -6.57
N GLU A 40 -5.60 -11.70 -7.29
CA GLU A 40 -6.46 -12.31 -8.28
C GLU A 40 -5.75 -12.46 -9.63
N LYS A 41 -4.79 -11.58 -9.91
CA LYS A 41 -4.10 -11.57 -11.18
C LYS A 41 -2.65 -11.11 -11.03
N VAL A 42 -1.75 -11.90 -11.61
CA VAL A 42 -0.34 -11.53 -11.76
C VAL A 42 -0.14 -11.01 -13.19
N MET A 43 0.43 -9.81 -13.32
CA MET A 43 0.60 -9.14 -14.59
C MET A 43 1.98 -9.40 -15.18
N SER A 44 2.03 -9.71 -16.47
CA SER A 44 3.31 -9.80 -17.20
C SER A 44 3.75 -8.40 -17.65
N SER A 45 5.02 -8.30 -18.12
CA SER A 45 5.50 -7.06 -18.72
C SER A 45 4.68 -6.63 -19.94
N LYS A 46 4.18 -7.59 -20.71
CA LYS A 46 3.32 -7.34 -21.85
C LYS A 46 1.98 -6.73 -21.43
N ASP A 47 1.36 -7.28 -20.39
CA ASP A 47 0.12 -6.75 -19.84
C ASP A 47 0.32 -5.32 -19.35
N MET A 48 1.46 -5.02 -18.74
CA MET A 48 1.79 -3.71 -18.24
C MET A 48 1.84 -2.64 -19.35
N LYS A 49 2.32 -3.02 -20.54
CA LYS A 49 2.45 -2.09 -21.65
C LYS A 49 1.11 -1.58 -22.18
N ILE A 50 0.07 -2.40 -22.10
CA ILE A 50 -1.26 -2.07 -22.60
C ILE A 50 -2.18 -1.49 -21.52
N MET A 51 -1.72 -1.45 -20.29
CA MET A 51 -2.50 -0.99 -19.15
C MET A 51 -2.52 0.54 -19.08
N GLN A 52 -3.68 1.12 -18.77
CA GLN A 52 -3.80 2.56 -18.57
C GLN A 52 -3.04 3.01 -17.33
N LEU A 53 -2.45 4.21 -17.39
CA LEU A 53 -1.64 4.75 -16.31
C LEU A 53 -2.42 4.83 -14.99
N SER A 54 -3.69 5.21 -15.05
CA SER A 54 -4.53 5.31 -13.84
C SER A 54 -4.71 3.97 -13.13
N ALA A 55 -4.70 2.86 -13.87
CA ALA A 55 -4.81 1.52 -13.29
C ALA A 55 -3.48 1.06 -12.68
N LYS A 56 -2.35 1.50 -13.23
CA LYS A 56 -1.01 1.10 -12.77
C LYS A 56 -0.72 1.52 -11.32
N ARG A 57 -1.36 2.58 -10.83
CA ARG A 57 -1.16 3.08 -9.46
C ARG A 57 -1.58 2.06 -8.39
N PHE A 58 -2.39 1.08 -8.76
CA PHE A 58 -2.87 0.04 -7.84
C PHE A 58 -2.12 -1.28 -7.99
N LEU A 59 -0.99 -1.26 -8.70
CA LEU A 59 -0.14 -2.42 -8.84
C LEU A 59 0.99 -2.39 -7.81
N SER A 60 1.41 -3.55 -7.40
CA SER A 60 2.64 -3.72 -6.64
C SER A 60 3.56 -4.71 -7.37
N ARG A 61 4.85 -4.57 -7.16
CA ARG A 61 5.83 -5.45 -7.77
C ARG A 61 6.40 -6.40 -6.73
N VAL A 62 6.30 -7.69 -7.01
CA VAL A 62 6.90 -8.74 -6.19
C VAL A 62 7.86 -9.51 -7.09
N GLU A 63 9.15 -9.43 -6.79
CA GLU A 63 10.22 -9.99 -7.63
C GLU A 63 10.17 -9.37 -9.02
N SER A 64 9.95 -10.16 -10.07
CA SER A 64 9.84 -9.67 -11.45
C SER A 64 8.39 -9.59 -11.94
N GLN A 65 7.44 -9.77 -11.05
CA GLN A 65 6.01 -9.81 -11.38
C GLN A 65 5.28 -8.60 -10.83
N TYR A 66 4.23 -8.17 -11.55
CA TYR A 66 3.32 -7.13 -11.07
C TYR A 66 2.01 -7.77 -10.64
N VAL A 67 1.45 -7.30 -9.55
CA VAL A 67 0.23 -7.84 -8.95
C VAL A 67 -0.80 -6.72 -8.85
N ALA A 68 -1.99 -6.94 -9.39
CA ALA A 68 -3.10 -6.03 -9.24
C ALA A 68 -3.69 -6.19 -7.84
N LEU A 69 -3.75 -5.09 -7.08
CA LEU A 69 -4.28 -5.10 -5.73
C LEU A 69 -5.79 -4.87 -5.73
N SER A 70 -6.50 -5.63 -4.91
CA SER A 70 -7.92 -5.45 -4.66
C SER A 70 -8.14 -4.59 -3.40
N ILE A 71 -9.41 -4.26 -3.12
CA ILE A 71 -9.77 -3.57 -1.87
C ILE A 71 -9.55 -4.55 -0.70
N PRO A 72 -8.94 -4.14 0.44
CA PRO A 72 -8.50 -2.77 0.73
C PRO A 72 -7.06 -2.48 0.31
N GLY A 73 -6.28 -3.47 -0.06
CA GLY A 73 -4.83 -3.32 -0.30
C GLY A 73 -4.46 -2.22 -1.28
N LYS A 74 -5.28 -1.99 -2.31
CA LYS A 74 -5.00 -0.96 -3.31
C LYS A 74 -4.99 0.48 -2.76
N TYR A 75 -5.50 0.69 -1.56
CA TYR A 75 -5.55 2.01 -0.92
C TYR A 75 -4.43 2.25 0.09
N VAL A 76 -3.52 1.30 0.26
CA VAL A 76 -2.35 1.50 1.12
C VAL A 76 -1.47 2.61 0.52
N ASN A 77 -1.30 3.70 1.25
CA ASN A 77 -0.50 4.83 0.80
C ASN A 77 0.98 4.62 1.06
N HIS A 78 1.79 5.40 0.33
CA HIS A 78 3.23 5.41 0.51
C HIS A 78 3.63 6.24 1.74
N SER A 79 4.65 5.76 2.46
CA SER A 79 5.42 6.55 3.40
C SER A 79 6.90 6.18 3.30
N CYS A 80 7.76 7.17 3.46
CA CYS A 80 9.21 6.93 3.57
C CYS A 80 9.60 6.39 4.94
N SER A 81 8.66 6.39 5.90
CA SER A 81 8.77 5.74 7.21
C SER A 81 7.58 4.80 7.41
N PRO A 82 7.49 3.72 6.60
CA PRO A 82 6.31 2.86 6.61
C PRO A 82 6.20 2.04 7.88
N ASN A 83 4.97 1.65 8.21
CA ASN A 83 4.75 0.72 9.32
C ASN A 83 4.54 -0.73 8.86
N THR A 84 4.56 -0.97 7.54
CA THR A 84 4.55 -2.34 6.99
C THR A 84 5.63 -2.54 5.94
N LYS A 85 5.92 -3.82 5.67
CA LYS A 85 6.73 -4.26 4.53
C LYS A 85 5.99 -5.34 3.78
N VAL A 86 6.30 -5.50 2.50
CA VAL A 86 5.71 -6.55 1.68
C VAL A 86 6.52 -7.84 1.79
N GLN A 87 5.83 -8.95 2.07
CA GLN A 87 6.46 -10.27 2.10
C GLN A 87 5.39 -11.33 1.77
N ASN A 88 5.68 -12.17 0.78
CA ASN A 88 4.79 -13.27 0.36
C ASN A 88 3.36 -12.81 0.06
N PHE A 89 3.20 -11.70 -0.67
CA PHE A 89 1.91 -11.08 -1.01
C PHE A 89 1.12 -10.65 0.23
N ASN A 90 1.82 -10.25 1.29
CA ASN A 90 1.21 -9.71 2.50
C ASN A 90 1.88 -8.39 2.87
N ASP A 91 1.12 -7.51 3.51
CA ASP A 91 1.69 -6.39 4.25
C ASP A 91 1.87 -6.83 5.70
N ILE A 92 3.10 -6.79 6.18
CA ILE A 92 3.49 -7.27 7.50
C ILE A 92 3.99 -6.09 8.34
N ALA A 93 3.52 -5.99 9.57
CA ALA A 93 3.91 -4.92 10.47
C ALA A 93 5.43 -4.97 10.74
N VAL A 94 6.13 -3.85 10.54
CA VAL A 94 7.56 -3.73 10.87
C VAL A 94 7.79 -3.23 12.28
N ARG A 95 6.74 -2.76 12.94
CA ARG A 95 6.70 -2.33 14.32
C ARG A 95 5.28 -2.50 14.84
N ASP A 96 5.05 -2.27 16.12
CA ASP A 96 3.71 -2.28 16.67
C ASP A 96 2.89 -1.14 16.03
N ILE A 97 1.64 -1.44 15.66
CA ILE A 97 0.72 -0.49 15.04
C ILE A 97 -0.49 -0.41 15.97
N ARG A 98 -0.92 0.82 16.28
CA ARG A 98 -2.09 1.02 17.12
C ARG A 98 -3.34 1.17 16.27
N LYS A 99 -4.49 0.81 16.85
CA LYS A 99 -5.80 1.05 16.25
C LYS A 99 -5.90 2.52 15.79
N ASP A 100 -6.48 2.72 14.62
CA ASP A 100 -6.68 4.01 13.95
C ASP A 100 -5.41 4.64 13.35
N GLU A 101 -4.27 3.98 13.46
CA GLU A 101 -3.06 4.39 12.75
C GLU A 101 -3.19 4.06 11.26
N GLU A 102 -2.74 4.94 10.38
CA GLU A 102 -2.76 4.64 8.94
C GLU A 102 -1.70 3.60 8.59
N ILE A 103 -2.11 2.59 7.81
CA ILE A 103 -1.22 1.56 7.28
C ILE A 103 -0.52 2.10 6.06
N THR A 104 0.81 2.06 6.05
CA THR A 104 1.63 2.60 4.96
C THR A 104 2.69 1.60 4.52
N ALA A 105 3.11 1.71 3.26
CA ALA A 105 4.16 0.89 2.68
C ALA A 105 5.14 1.78 1.91
N ASP A 106 6.33 1.27 1.65
CA ASP A 106 7.36 2.01 0.92
C ASP A 106 7.29 1.67 -0.58
N TYR A 107 6.69 2.55 -1.37
CA TYR A 107 6.57 2.38 -2.81
C TYR A 107 7.93 2.36 -3.53
N PHE A 108 8.95 3.01 -2.98
CA PHE A 108 10.31 2.96 -3.53
C PHE A 108 10.86 1.53 -3.44
N ALA A 109 10.64 0.87 -2.31
CA ALA A 109 11.08 -0.52 -2.11
C ALA A 109 10.29 -1.49 -2.98
N GLU A 110 8.99 -1.23 -3.17
CA GLU A 110 8.10 -2.09 -3.97
C GLU A 110 8.20 -1.82 -5.46
N ARG A 111 8.89 -0.76 -5.87
CA ARG A 111 9.05 -0.36 -7.27
C ARG A 111 7.71 -0.25 -8.01
N VAL A 112 6.76 0.45 -7.41
CA VAL A 112 5.45 0.70 -8.00
C VAL A 112 5.62 1.40 -9.34
N PRO A 113 4.93 1.00 -10.43
CA PRO A 113 5.19 1.49 -11.78
C PRO A 113 4.49 2.82 -12.09
N VAL A 114 4.56 3.79 -11.18
CA VAL A 114 3.99 5.14 -11.36
C VAL A 114 4.95 6.16 -10.77
N LYS A 115 4.83 7.40 -11.25
CA LYS A 115 5.57 8.55 -10.70
C LYS A 115 4.66 9.31 -9.76
N PHE A 116 5.21 9.85 -8.68
CA PHE A 116 4.45 10.70 -7.77
C PHE A 116 5.36 11.59 -6.93
N VAL A 117 4.79 12.66 -6.41
CA VAL A 117 5.46 13.52 -5.41
C VAL A 117 5.04 13.00 -4.04
N CYS A 118 6.01 12.67 -3.21
CA CYS A 118 5.74 12.13 -1.88
C CYS A 118 5.19 13.19 -0.94
N LYS A 119 4.10 12.87 -0.26
CA LYS A 119 3.43 13.73 0.71
C LYS A 119 3.31 13.04 2.07
N CYS A 120 4.24 12.11 2.38
CA CYS A 120 4.12 11.30 3.58
C CYS A 120 4.33 12.07 4.89
N GLY A 121 4.96 13.25 4.81
CA GLY A 121 5.18 14.09 6.00
C GLY A 121 6.26 13.59 6.95
N SER A 122 6.98 12.52 6.64
CA SER A 122 8.04 12.01 7.49
C SER A 122 9.31 12.84 7.36
N VAL A 123 10.13 12.84 8.41
CA VAL A 123 11.37 13.62 8.44
C VAL A 123 12.40 13.12 7.41
N ASN A 124 12.30 11.85 7.01
CA ASN A 124 13.17 11.26 5.99
C ASN A 124 12.50 11.15 4.63
N CYS A 125 11.49 12.00 4.36
CA CYS A 125 10.79 12.00 3.09
C CYS A 125 11.76 12.21 1.92
N ARG A 126 11.69 11.30 0.92
CA ARG A 126 12.56 11.30 -0.25
C ARG A 126 12.06 12.20 -1.38
N GLY A 127 10.88 12.78 -1.22
CA GLY A 127 10.30 13.72 -2.17
C GLY A 127 9.65 13.04 -3.37
N GLU A 128 10.35 12.99 -4.50
CA GLU A 128 9.78 12.48 -5.74
C GLU A 128 10.13 11.01 -5.99
N TYR A 129 9.11 10.22 -6.34
CA TYR A 129 9.28 8.85 -6.83
C TYR A 129 9.12 8.84 -8.34
N ARG A 130 10.09 8.26 -9.05
CA ARG A 130 10.12 8.28 -10.52
C ARG A 130 9.72 6.96 -11.18
N GLY A 131 9.33 5.99 -10.41
CA GLY A 131 8.89 4.70 -10.92
C GLY A 131 9.99 3.66 -11.12
#